data_1ddc0db60974fc1eed5b292b8730227b
#
_entry.id   1ddc0db60974fc1eed5b292b8730227b
#
_cell.length_a   1.000
_cell.length_b   1.000
_cell.length_c   1.000
_cell.angle_alpha   90.00
_cell.angle_beta   90.00
_cell.angle_gamma   90.00
#
_symmetry.space_group_name_H-M   'P 1'
#
loop_
_entity.id
_entity.type
_entity.pdbx_description
1 polymer ?
#
loop_
_entity_poly.entity_id
_entity_poly.type
_entity_poly.pdbx_seq_one_letter_code
_entity_poly.pdbx_strand_id
1 'polypeptide(L)'
;MKLAQWKSSSHRKPLVLRGARQVGKTWLMKEFGRLNYKKTFYFSFENDSELAKIFATNKDPYRIISLLGTIKNSKIEKEKHLIIFDEIQECPNALNSLKYFCEDANDYHVIAAGSLLGTFLSRPMSYPVGKVNLLNVYPMDFEEFLGAVNQPLLKYLEETPPEEIISLQHTKLIEQYHDYLIVGGLPECVSSWAEEKNSGTVMQIQKELLALYENDITKHNGKIDAGRILLVFRSIVTQLAKENEKFIYGCVKQGARAREFEVAIEWLVSAGLVLRVYDVKKPEHPIKVFEDFSSFKLFFFDVGLAKCAAEVQNKQIVLDSDFQFKGALTENYVLQQLHANLENDVHYYSPAQNYEVDFLLQNEMQIIPVECKAGGNVTSASFKRYRREQKPELAIRFSQLQYKEQDDMINVPLYLADKINEIVSK
;
A
#
# COMPACT_ATOMS: atom_id res chain seq x y z
N MET A 1 -11.46 1.82 -11.23
CA MET A 1 -12.77 2.25 -10.69
C MET A 1 -12.72 3.60 -9.99
N LYS A 2 -11.90 3.84 -8.94
CA LYS A 2 -11.83 5.09 -8.16
C LYS A 2 -11.57 6.37 -9.00
N LEU A 3 -10.70 6.31 -10.02
CA LEU A 3 -10.42 7.47 -10.92
C LEU A 3 -11.63 7.84 -11.79
N ALA A 4 -12.40 6.86 -12.27
CA ALA A 4 -13.62 7.12 -13.05
C ALA A 4 -14.71 7.75 -12.16
N GLN A 5 -14.86 7.28 -10.93
CA GLN A 5 -15.76 7.87 -9.93
C GLN A 5 -15.36 9.31 -9.62
N TRP A 6 -14.05 9.59 -9.43
CA TRP A 6 -13.56 10.95 -9.24
C TRP A 6 -13.93 11.84 -10.44
N LYS A 7 -13.72 11.38 -11.67
CA LYS A 7 -14.03 12.16 -12.89
C LYS A 7 -15.49 12.58 -12.94
N SER A 8 -16.42 11.68 -12.59
CA SER A 8 -17.88 11.90 -12.66
C SER A 8 -18.49 12.54 -11.41
N SER A 9 -17.71 12.74 -10.35
CA SER A 9 -18.20 13.28 -9.07
C SER A 9 -18.62 14.75 -9.19
N SER A 10 -19.80 15.10 -8.69
CA SER A 10 -20.28 16.49 -8.55
C SER A 10 -19.45 17.30 -7.54
N HIS A 11 -18.79 16.62 -6.60
CA HIS A 11 -17.88 17.20 -5.60
C HIS A 11 -16.42 17.06 -5.96
N ARG A 12 -16.12 16.86 -7.25
CA ARG A 12 -14.76 16.71 -7.75
C ARG A 12 -13.91 17.95 -7.42
N LYS A 13 -12.69 17.70 -6.95
CA LYS A 13 -11.62 18.66 -6.74
C LYS A 13 -10.38 18.16 -7.50
N PRO A 14 -9.34 18.99 -7.71
CA PRO A 14 -8.06 18.47 -8.18
C PRO A 14 -7.65 17.24 -7.40
N LEU A 15 -7.23 16.18 -8.09
CA LEU A 15 -6.85 14.92 -7.47
C LEU A 15 -5.36 14.87 -7.20
N VAL A 16 -4.98 14.41 -6.03
CA VAL A 16 -3.58 14.18 -5.67
C VAL A 16 -3.38 12.70 -5.38
N LEU A 17 -2.57 12.04 -6.20
CA LEU A 17 -2.15 10.66 -5.99
C LEU A 17 -0.97 10.61 -5.03
N ARG A 18 -1.10 9.81 -3.97
CA ARG A 18 -0.06 9.55 -2.97
C ARG A 18 0.34 8.08 -3.00
N GLY A 19 1.52 7.76 -2.57
CA GLY A 19 2.04 6.39 -2.45
C GLY A 19 3.54 6.36 -2.61
N ALA A 20 4.16 5.26 -2.27
CA ALA A 20 5.59 5.05 -2.40
C ALA A 20 6.09 5.34 -3.83
N ARG A 21 7.39 5.55 -3.98
CA ARG A 21 8.01 5.62 -5.30
C ARG A 21 7.83 4.27 -6.02
N GLN A 22 7.77 4.28 -7.37
CA GLN A 22 7.68 3.08 -8.21
C GLN A 22 6.40 2.21 -8.07
N VAL A 23 5.33 2.71 -7.43
CA VAL A 23 4.01 2.02 -7.38
C VAL A 23 3.13 2.28 -8.61
N GLY A 24 3.66 2.91 -9.67
CA GLY A 24 2.93 3.10 -10.94
C GLY A 24 2.10 4.38 -11.06
N LYS A 25 2.20 5.37 -10.18
CA LYS A 25 1.41 6.63 -10.22
C LYS A 25 1.42 7.32 -11.59
N THR A 26 2.60 7.54 -12.15
CA THR A 26 2.79 8.21 -13.45
C THR A 26 2.11 7.43 -14.58
N TRP A 27 2.28 6.11 -14.61
CA TRP A 27 1.64 5.25 -15.59
C TRP A 27 0.11 5.33 -15.47
N LEU A 28 -0.41 5.20 -14.25
CA LEU A 28 -1.85 5.24 -13.96
C LEU A 28 -2.48 6.56 -14.42
N MET A 29 -1.84 7.71 -14.16
CA MET A 29 -2.32 9.01 -14.61
C MET A 29 -2.36 9.12 -16.14
N LYS A 30 -1.29 8.69 -16.81
CA LYS A 30 -1.18 8.74 -18.27
C LYS A 30 -2.19 7.82 -18.93
N GLU A 31 -2.33 6.60 -18.45
CA GLU A 31 -3.27 5.61 -18.99
C GLU A 31 -4.72 6.03 -18.76
N PHE A 32 -5.04 6.53 -17.55
CA PHE A 32 -6.35 7.10 -17.28
C PHE A 32 -6.67 8.26 -18.22
N GLY A 33 -5.70 9.14 -18.47
CA GLY A 33 -5.84 10.25 -19.42
C GLY A 33 -6.07 9.76 -20.83
N ARG A 34 -5.32 8.75 -21.28
CA ARG A 34 -5.47 8.15 -22.62
C ARG A 34 -6.86 7.56 -22.86
N LEU A 35 -7.40 6.86 -21.88
CA LEU A 35 -8.68 6.16 -21.99
C LEU A 35 -9.89 7.07 -21.81
N ASN A 36 -9.76 8.18 -21.08
CA ASN A 36 -10.91 8.94 -20.58
C ASN A 36 -11.00 10.38 -21.11
N TYR A 37 -9.98 10.89 -21.81
CA TYR A 37 -9.93 12.28 -22.29
C TYR A 37 -9.50 12.35 -23.74
N LYS A 38 -9.93 13.44 -24.42
CA LYS A 38 -9.53 13.70 -25.80
C LYS A 38 -8.02 13.93 -25.95
N LYS A 39 -7.43 14.57 -24.94
CA LYS A 39 -5.99 14.84 -24.87
C LYS A 39 -5.54 14.99 -23.43
N THR A 40 -4.32 14.53 -23.16
CA THR A 40 -3.65 14.65 -21.85
C THR A 40 -2.47 15.60 -21.97
N PHE A 41 -2.38 16.56 -21.07
CA PHE A 41 -1.28 17.51 -20.96
C PHE A 41 -0.44 17.13 -19.74
N TYR A 42 0.70 16.52 -19.99
CA TYR A 42 1.61 16.03 -18.95
C TYR A 42 2.77 17.01 -18.72
N PHE A 43 3.00 17.36 -17.45
CA PHE A 43 4.06 18.22 -16.96
C PHE A 43 4.73 17.55 -15.77
N SER A 44 6.07 17.39 -15.82
CA SER A 44 6.88 16.92 -14.70
C SER A 44 7.66 18.10 -14.14
N PHE A 45 7.65 18.22 -12.82
CA PHE A 45 8.44 19.23 -12.11
C PHE A 45 9.86 18.76 -11.78
N GLU A 46 10.19 17.52 -12.10
CA GLU A 46 11.52 16.99 -11.88
C GLU A 46 12.53 17.72 -12.81
N ASN A 47 13.45 18.48 -12.18
CA ASN A 47 14.49 19.26 -12.87
C ASN A 47 14.00 20.29 -13.91
N ASP A 48 12.74 20.72 -13.87
CA ASP A 48 12.20 21.77 -14.77
C ASP A 48 11.97 23.09 -14.03
N SER A 49 13.04 23.89 -13.96
CA SER A 49 12.99 25.22 -13.33
C SER A 49 12.16 26.24 -14.13
N GLU A 50 12.03 26.09 -15.45
CA GLU A 50 11.23 26.98 -16.28
C GLU A 50 9.74 26.77 -16.05
N LEU A 51 9.31 25.51 -15.97
CA LEU A 51 7.95 25.19 -15.58
C LEU A 51 7.61 25.74 -14.19
N ALA A 52 8.53 25.63 -13.22
CA ALA A 52 8.32 26.13 -11.86
C ALA A 52 8.14 27.67 -11.82
N LYS A 53 8.79 28.45 -12.70
CA LYS A 53 8.64 29.92 -12.79
C LYS A 53 7.21 30.35 -13.13
N ILE A 54 6.46 29.54 -13.88
CA ILE A 54 5.05 29.83 -14.21
C ILE A 54 4.21 29.95 -12.93
N PHE A 55 4.48 29.13 -11.93
CA PHE A 55 3.75 29.10 -10.66
C PHE A 55 4.29 30.08 -9.62
N ALA A 56 5.47 30.66 -9.84
CA ALA A 56 6.10 31.58 -8.92
C ALA A 56 5.51 33.01 -8.99
N THR A 57 5.05 33.44 -10.17
CA THR A 57 4.60 34.84 -10.41
C THR A 57 3.28 35.13 -9.70
N ASN A 58 2.25 34.35 -9.97
CA ASN A 58 0.96 34.32 -9.27
C ASN A 58 0.30 32.95 -9.45
N LYS A 59 -0.82 32.72 -8.75
CA LYS A 59 -1.52 31.44 -8.72
C LYS A 59 -2.85 31.49 -9.49
N ASP A 60 -3.06 32.47 -10.37
CA ASP A 60 -4.23 32.54 -11.25
C ASP A 60 -4.27 31.32 -12.18
N PRO A 61 -5.26 30.45 -12.06
CA PRO A 61 -5.33 29.20 -12.82
C PRO A 61 -5.51 29.45 -14.33
N TYR A 62 -6.22 30.49 -14.74
CA TYR A 62 -6.43 30.79 -16.16
C TYR A 62 -5.15 31.22 -16.84
N ARG A 63 -4.34 32.06 -16.18
CA ARG A 63 -3.00 32.42 -16.66
C ARG A 63 -2.10 31.20 -16.76
N ILE A 64 -2.08 30.37 -15.71
CA ILE A 64 -1.28 29.14 -15.69
C ILE A 64 -1.69 28.25 -16.86
N ILE A 65 -2.99 27.97 -17.05
CA ILE A 65 -3.52 27.13 -18.14
C ILE A 65 -3.12 27.69 -19.52
N SER A 66 -3.20 29.01 -19.71
CA SER A 66 -2.80 29.66 -20.95
C SER A 66 -1.31 29.44 -21.27
N LEU A 67 -0.44 29.62 -20.27
CA LEU A 67 1.01 29.42 -20.44
C LEU A 67 1.34 27.92 -20.67
N LEU A 68 0.72 27.01 -19.93
CA LEU A 68 0.87 25.56 -20.14
C LEU A 68 0.42 25.14 -21.54
N GLY A 69 -0.67 25.75 -22.04
CA GLY A 69 -1.13 25.55 -23.41
C GLY A 69 -0.12 26.05 -24.45
N THR A 70 0.51 27.19 -24.21
CA THR A 70 1.57 27.74 -25.07
C THR A 70 2.78 26.82 -25.13
N ILE A 71 3.26 26.27 -23.98
CA ILE A 71 4.37 25.32 -23.94
C ILE A 71 4.08 24.08 -24.78
N LYS A 72 2.84 23.61 -24.78
CA LYS A 72 2.43 22.41 -25.54
C LYS A 72 1.88 22.73 -26.94
N ASN A 73 1.98 23.98 -27.40
CA ASN A 73 1.44 24.46 -28.67
C ASN A 73 -0.01 24.02 -28.92
N SER A 74 -0.85 24.03 -27.88
CA SER A 74 -2.20 23.52 -27.94
C SER A 74 -3.07 24.10 -26.83
N LYS A 75 -4.28 24.55 -27.21
CA LYS A 75 -5.26 25.04 -26.22
C LYS A 75 -5.74 23.93 -25.31
N ILE A 76 -5.75 24.17 -24.01
CA ILE A 76 -6.34 23.28 -23.01
C ILE A 76 -7.83 23.62 -22.91
N GLU A 77 -8.68 22.63 -23.15
CA GLU A 77 -10.15 22.79 -23.11
C GLU A 77 -10.72 22.15 -21.83
N LYS A 78 -11.69 22.85 -21.24
CA LYS A 78 -12.43 22.40 -20.06
C LYS A 78 -13.07 21.04 -20.32
N GLU A 79 -13.10 20.17 -19.28
CA GLU A 79 -13.75 18.85 -19.27
C GLU A 79 -13.26 17.83 -20.31
N LYS A 80 -12.71 18.30 -21.43
CA LYS A 80 -12.24 17.45 -22.53
C LYS A 80 -10.80 16.99 -22.36
N HIS A 81 -9.99 17.78 -21.67
CA HIS A 81 -8.56 17.55 -21.50
C HIS A 81 -8.21 17.29 -20.04
N LEU A 82 -7.22 16.44 -19.82
CA LEU A 82 -6.64 16.19 -18.50
C LEU A 82 -5.31 16.92 -18.38
N ILE A 83 -5.11 17.62 -17.28
CA ILE A 83 -3.82 18.20 -16.89
C ILE A 83 -3.19 17.29 -15.85
N ILE A 84 -1.96 16.86 -16.08
CA ILE A 84 -1.18 16.03 -15.15
C ILE A 84 0.03 16.80 -14.66
N PHE A 85 0.15 16.93 -13.34
CA PHE A 85 1.31 17.49 -12.64
C PHE A 85 2.03 16.36 -11.91
N ASP A 86 3.15 15.91 -12.45
CA ASP A 86 3.95 14.85 -11.88
C ASP A 86 5.12 15.41 -11.07
N GLU A 87 5.54 14.69 -10.01
CA GLU A 87 6.54 15.10 -9.01
C GLU A 87 6.27 16.52 -8.46
N ILE A 88 4.99 16.81 -8.13
CA ILE A 88 4.51 18.14 -7.74
C ILE A 88 5.17 18.66 -6.46
N GLN A 89 5.74 17.80 -5.61
CA GLN A 89 6.50 18.19 -4.41
C GLN A 89 7.76 18.99 -4.75
N GLU A 90 8.31 18.86 -5.97
CA GLU A 90 9.46 19.64 -6.43
C GLU A 90 9.10 21.11 -6.69
N CYS A 91 7.79 21.43 -6.82
CA CYS A 91 7.29 22.78 -6.99
C CYS A 91 6.17 23.12 -5.99
N PRO A 92 6.52 23.60 -4.79
CA PRO A 92 5.53 23.98 -3.75
C PRO A 92 4.48 24.99 -4.23
N ASN A 93 4.83 25.89 -5.12
CA ASN A 93 3.89 26.84 -5.69
C ASN A 93 2.85 26.17 -6.60
N ALA A 94 3.23 25.12 -7.33
CA ALA A 94 2.30 24.34 -8.13
C ALA A 94 1.32 23.57 -7.21
N LEU A 95 1.82 22.96 -6.14
CA LEU A 95 0.96 22.30 -5.15
C LEU A 95 -0.05 23.27 -4.53
N ASN A 96 0.40 24.46 -4.14
CA ASN A 96 -0.46 25.51 -3.59
C ASN A 96 -1.46 26.05 -4.62
N SER A 97 -1.14 26.03 -5.92
CA SER A 97 -2.05 26.49 -6.97
C SER A 97 -3.29 25.61 -7.13
N LEU A 98 -3.24 24.33 -6.70
CA LEU A 98 -4.38 23.42 -6.75
C LEU A 98 -5.61 23.97 -6.01
N LYS A 99 -5.41 24.79 -4.96
CA LYS A 99 -6.51 25.49 -4.30
C LYS A 99 -7.30 26.36 -5.27
N TYR A 100 -6.61 27.15 -6.07
CA TYR A 100 -7.22 28.09 -7.03
C TYR A 100 -7.82 27.35 -8.23
N PHE A 101 -7.21 26.25 -8.67
CA PHE A 101 -7.87 25.34 -9.63
C PHE A 101 -9.21 24.82 -9.08
N CYS A 102 -9.28 24.46 -7.80
CA CYS A 102 -10.54 24.02 -7.18
C CYS A 102 -11.58 25.14 -7.09
N GLU A 103 -11.18 26.37 -6.73
CA GLU A 103 -12.09 27.48 -6.45
C GLU A 103 -12.56 28.20 -7.72
N ASP A 104 -11.65 28.45 -8.66
CA ASP A 104 -11.89 29.35 -9.79
C ASP A 104 -11.95 28.62 -11.14
N ALA A 105 -11.38 27.43 -11.27
CA ALA A 105 -11.22 26.72 -12.54
C ALA A 105 -11.46 25.20 -12.43
N ASN A 106 -12.41 24.79 -11.61
CA ASN A 106 -12.67 23.36 -11.36
C ASN A 106 -13.17 22.59 -12.59
N ASP A 107 -13.62 23.27 -13.66
CA ASP A 107 -13.96 22.68 -14.95
C ASP A 107 -12.71 22.10 -15.68
N TYR A 108 -11.51 22.51 -15.30
CA TYR A 108 -10.27 21.90 -15.78
C TYR A 108 -9.89 20.73 -14.87
N HIS A 109 -9.86 19.55 -15.46
CA HIS A 109 -9.52 18.35 -14.71
C HIS A 109 -8.02 18.27 -14.46
N VAL A 110 -7.61 18.28 -13.20
CA VAL A 110 -6.21 18.24 -12.78
C VAL A 110 -5.97 17.02 -11.92
N ILE A 111 -4.96 16.23 -12.28
CA ILE A 111 -4.41 15.17 -11.43
C ILE A 111 -2.95 15.51 -11.16
N ALA A 112 -2.55 15.46 -9.90
CA ALA A 112 -1.17 15.63 -9.49
C ALA A 112 -0.66 14.36 -8.81
N ALA A 113 0.64 14.10 -8.90
CA ALA A 113 1.29 13.03 -8.16
C ALA A 113 2.63 13.48 -7.60
N GLY A 114 3.03 12.82 -6.51
CA GLY A 114 4.36 12.97 -5.95
C GLY A 114 4.73 11.83 -5.03
N SER A 115 5.99 11.43 -5.07
CA SER A 115 6.48 10.25 -4.37
C SER A 115 6.64 10.48 -2.88
N LEU A 116 6.90 11.57 -2.31
CA LEU A 116 7.10 11.84 -0.88
C LEU A 116 6.06 12.82 -0.32
N LEU A 117 4.90 12.94 -0.97
CA LEU A 117 3.88 13.90 -0.57
C LEU A 117 3.45 13.74 0.89
N GLY A 118 3.39 12.51 1.42
CA GLY A 118 3.09 12.26 2.83
C GLY A 118 4.07 12.98 3.77
N THR A 119 5.36 12.94 3.47
CA THR A 119 6.39 13.58 4.28
C THR A 119 6.43 15.10 4.11
N PHE A 120 6.01 15.62 2.96
CA PHE A 120 5.86 17.06 2.72
C PHE A 120 4.66 17.64 3.49
N LEU A 121 3.58 16.85 3.68
CA LEU A 121 2.39 17.29 4.40
C LEU A 121 2.66 17.56 5.89
N SER A 122 3.69 16.94 6.47
CA SER A 122 4.12 17.18 7.85
C SER A 122 5.00 18.42 8.03
N ARG A 123 5.42 19.10 6.94
CA ARG A 123 6.19 20.34 7.01
C ARG A 123 5.24 21.55 7.13
N PRO A 124 5.65 22.68 7.76
CA PRO A 124 4.85 23.90 7.88
C PRO A 124 4.76 24.64 6.53
N MET A 125 4.30 23.95 5.49
CA MET A 125 4.02 24.53 4.17
C MET A 125 2.53 24.54 3.94
N SER A 126 2.01 25.57 3.26
CA SER A 126 0.60 25.72 2.96
C SER A 126 0.13 24.62 1.99
N TYR A 127 -0.39 23.54 2.53
CA TYR A 127 -1.06 22.49 1.76
C TYR A 127 -2.52 22.92 1.49
N PRO A 128 -3.09 22.64 0.31
CA PRO A 128 -4.46 23.04 -0.03
C PRO A 128 -5.51 22.17 0.69
N VAL A 129 -5.53 22.27 2.04
CA VAL A 129 -6.45 21.49 2.90
C VAL A 129 -7.89 21.71 2.47
N GLY A 130 -8.63 20.61 2.28
CA GLY A 130 -10.05 20.65 1.90
C GLY A 130 -10.32 21.08 0.44
N LYS A 131 -9.29 21.40 -0.36
CA LYS A 131 -9.40 21.86 -1.75
C LYS A 131 -8.89 20.86 -2.79
N VAL A 132 -8.48 19.67 -2.33
CA VAL A 132 -8.07 18.55 -3.17
C VAL A 132 -8.74 17.26 -2.72
N ASN A 133 -8.93 16.33 -3.64
CA ASN A 133 -9.21 14.93 -3.34
C ASN A 133 -7.88 14.18 -3.21
N LEU A 134 -7.81 13.21 -2.35
CA LEU A 134 -6.64 12.37 -2.15
C LEU A 134 -6.95 10.93 -2.57
N LEU A 135 -6.03 10.28 -3.27
CA LEU A 135 -6.11 8.87 -3.60
C LEU A 135 -4.75 8.21 -3.34
N ASN A 136 -4.75 7.19 -2.50
CA ASN A 136 -3.56 6.39 -2.28
C ASN A 136 -3.40 5.37 -3.41
N VAL A 137 -2.17 5.20 -3.87
CA VAL A 137 -1.76 4.18 -4.84
C VAL A 137 -0.80 3.25 -4.11
N TYR A 138 -1.16 1.99 -4.09
CA TYR A 138 -0.42 0.91 -3.44
C TYR A 138 0.31 0.07 -4.48
N PRO A 139 1.25 -0.83 -4.09
CA PRO A 139 1.66 -1.92 -4.96
C PRO A 139 0.44 -2.70 -5.48
N MET A 140 0.56 -3.32 -6.63
CA MET A 140 -0.50 -4.15 -7.21
C MET A 140 -0.95 -5.20 -6.20
N ASP A 141 -2.25 -5.36 -6.00
CA ASP A 141 -2.79 -6.45 -5.21
C ASP A 141 -2.72 -7.78 -5.99
N PHE A 142 -3.25 -8.86 -5.39
CA PHE A 142 -3.14 -10.17 -6.02
C PHE A 142 -3.96 -10.27 -7.32
N GLU A 143 -5.13 -9.65 -7.36
CA GLU A 143 -5.98 -9.62 -8.55
C GLU A 143 -5.32 -8.85 -9.71
N GLU A 144 -4.74 -7.69 -9.43
CA GLU A 144 -4.00 -6.89 -10.40
C GLU A 144 -2.75 -7.62 -10.91
N PHE A 145 -2.01 -8.29 -10.02
CA PHE A 145 -0.89 -9.16 -10.40
C PHE A 145 -1.34 -10.30 -11.29
N LEU A 146 -2.39 -11.02 -10.90
CA LEU A 146 -2.92 -12.14 -11.68
C LEU A 146 -3.37 -11.69 -13.06
N GLY A 147 -3.98 -10.49 -13.15
CA GLY A 147 -4.34 -9.85 -14.42
C GLY A 147 -3.17 -9.60 -15.34
N ALA A 148 -2.00 -9.28 -14.79
CA ALA A 148 -0.79 -9.06 -15.57
C ALA A 148 -0.12 -10.37 -16.02
N VAL A 149 -0.16 -11.42 -15.19
CA VAL A 149 0.63 -12.64 -15.43
C VAL A 149 -0.17 -13.83 -15.95
N ASN A 150 -1.49 -13.88 -15.67
CA ASN A 150 -2.36 -15.02 -16.03
C ASN A 150 -3.84 -14.59 -16.16
N GLN A 151 -4.14 -13.79 -17.17
CA GLN A 151 -5.50 -13.29 -17.44
C GLN A 151 -6.60 -14.36 -17.49
N PRO A 152 -6.38 -15.57 -18.07
CA PRO A 152 -7.40 -16.62 -18.04
C PRO A 152 -7.75 -17.12 -16.62
N LEU A 153 -6.76 -17.19 -15.73
CA LEU A 153 -6.96 -17.62 -14.34
C LEU A 153 -7.62 -16.51 -13.51
N LEU A 154 -7.32 -15.24 -13.78
CA LEU A 154 -8.04 -14.10 -13.21
C LEU A 154 -9.52 -14.17 -13.58
N LYS A 155 -9.85 -14.31 -14.88
CA LYS A 155 -11.23 -14.41 -15.33
C LYS A 155 -11.99 -15.57 -14.65
N TYR A 156 -11.34 -16.73 -14.49
CA TYR A 156 -11.91 -17.83 -13.73
C TYR A 156 -12.22 -17.45 -12.29
N LEU A 157 -11.28 -16.75 -11.61
CA LEU A 157 -11.43 -16.32 -10.22
C LEU A 157 -12.54 -15.29 -10.03
N GLU A 158 -12.73 -14.38 -11.00
CA GLU A 158 -13.81 -13.38 -11.00
C GLU A 158 -15.20 -13.98 -11.22
N GLU A 159 -15.29 -15.03 -12.05
CA GLU A 159 -16.55 -15.65 -12.46
C GLU A 159 -17.00 -16.81 -11.55
N THR A 160 -16.11 -17.30 -10.64
CA THR A 160 -16.35 -18.50 -9.83
C THR A 160 -16.50 -18.14 -8.36
N PRO A 161 -17.62 -18.46 -7.70
CA PRO A 161 -17.77 -18.32 -6.26
C PRO A 161 -16.65 -19.07 -5.50
N PRO A 162 -16.14 -18.54 -4.37
CA PRO A 162 -15.04 -19.15 -3.62
C PRO A 162 -15.26 -20.61 -3.24
N GLU A 163 -16.48 -20.98 -2.90
CA GLU A 163 -16.91 -22.35 -2.53
C GLU A 163 -16.94 -23.32 -3.71
N GLU A 164 -17.00 -22.82 -4.95
CA GLU A 164 -17.08 -23.64 -6.18
C GLU A 164 -15.69 -23.82 -6.84
N ILE A 165 -14.63 -23.19 -6.31
CA ILE A 165 -13.27 -23.31 -6.85
C ILE A 165 -12.80 -24.77 -6.70
N ILE A 166 -12.63 -25.45 -7.84
CA ILE A 166 -12.19 -26.85 -7.87
C ILE A 166 -10.72 -27.00 -7.48
N SER A 167 -10.35 -28.16 -6.93
CA SER A 167 -9.00 -28.45 -6.40
C SER A 167 -7.88 -28.18 -7.40
N LEU A 168 -8.09 -28.46 -8.69
CA LEU A 168 -7.08 -28.21 -9.74
C LEU A 168 -6.78 -26.70 -9.89
N GLN A 169 -7.81 -25.87 -9.89
CA GLN A 169 -7.63 -24.40 -10.01
C GLN A 169 -7.14 -23.80 -8.70
N HIS A 170 -7.59 -24.32 -7.56
CA HIS A 170 -7.04 -23.95 -6.26
C HIS A 170 -5.53 -24.16 -6.21
N THR A 171 -5.01 -25.32 -6.66
CA THR A 171 -3.56 -25.57 -6.72
C THR A 171 -2.84 -24.52 -7.59
N LYS A 172 -3.37 -24.20 -8.77
CA LYS A 172 -2.80 -23.17 -9.64
C LYS A 172 -2.81 -21.77 -9.00
N LEU A 173 -3.87 -21.43 -8.29
CA LEU A 173 -3.97 -20.15 -7.57
C LEU A 173 -2.96 -20.08 -6.41
N ILE A 174 -2.72 -21.18 -5.71
CA ILE A 174 -1.64 -21.26 -4.69
C ILE A 174 -0.26 -21.11 -5.33
N GLU A 175 -0.01 -21.70 -6.50
CA GLU A 175 1.23 -21.50 -7.25
C GLU A 175 1.41 -20.00 -7.61
N GLN A 176 0.35 -19.32 -8.07
CA GLN A 176 0.41 -17.88 -8.34
C GLN A 176 0.59 -17.03 -7.06
N TYR A 177 0.03 -17.46 -5.93
CA TYR A 177 0.31 -16.85 -4.63
C TYR A 177 1.80 -16.96 -4.26
N HIS A 178 2.42 -18.12 -4.46
CA HIS A 178 3.87 -18.28 -4.27
C HIS A 178 4.67 -17.38 -5.22
N ASP A 179 4.25 -17.28 -6.49
CA ASP A 179 4.86 -16.34 -7.44
C ASP A 179 4.75 -14.90 -6.93
N TYR A 180 3.59 -14.51 -6.40
CA TYR A 180 3.41 -13.17 -5.82
C TYR A 180 4.31 -12.91 -4.59
N LEU A 181 4.53 -13.90 -3.72
CA LEU A 181 5.48 -13.77 -2.61
C LEU A 181 6.92 -13.54 -3.10
N ILE A 182 7.28 -14.09 -4.27
CA ILE A 182 8.60 -13.91 -4.90
C ILE A 182 8.70 -12.53 -5.54
N VAL A 183 7.67 -12.11 -6.26
CA VAL A 183 7.67 -10.93 -7.13
C VAL A 183 7.27 -9.66 -6.40
N GLY A 184 6.28 -9.75 -5.51
CA GLY A 184 5.59 -8.59 -4.93
C GLY A 184 4.61 -7.94 -5.90
N GLY A 185 4.11 -6.76 -5.50
CA GLY A 185 3.16 -5.97 -6.29
C GLY A 185 3.78 -4.74 -6.97
N LEU A 186 5.10 -4.56 -6.96
CA LEU A 186 5.72 -3.42 -7.63
C LEU A 186 5.70 -3.60 -9.14
N PRO A 187 5.16 -2.63 -9.92
CA PRO A 187 4.90 -2.80 -11.36
C PRO A 187 6.10 -3.23 -12.20
N GLU A 188 7.31 -2.74 -11.87
CA GLU A 188 8.53 -3.13 -12.60
C GLU A 188 8.87 -4.61 -12.39
N CYS A 189 8.73 -5.11 -11.15
CA CYS A 189 8.92 -6.53 -10.83
C CYS A 189 7.87 -7.40 -11.51
N VAL A 190 6.59 -6.95 -11.49
CA VAL A 190 5.47 -7.67 -12.10
C VAL A 190 5.61 -7.72 -13.61
N SER A 191 6.00 -6.62 -14.27
CA SER A 191 6.23 -6.57 -15.72
C SER A 191 7.36 -7.52 -16.15
N SER A 192 8.51 -7.45 -15.45
CA SER A 192 9.64 -8.36 -15.71
C SER A 192 9.25 -9.83 -15.54
N TRP A 193 8.47 -10.13 -14.48
CA TRP A 193 7.97 -11.50 -14.27
C TRP A 193 6.97 -11.94 -15.34
N ALA A 194 6.08 -11.07 -15.79
CA ALA A 194 5.13 -11.38 -16.85
C ALA A 194 5.81 -11.68 -18.18
N GLU A 195 6.91 -10.99 -18.49
CA GLU A 195 7.65 -11.15 -19.74
C GLU A 195 8.61 -12.34 -19.72
N GLU A 196 9.40 -12.51 -18.66
CA GLU A 196 10.54 -13.43 -18.65
C GLU A 196 10.35 -14.64 -17.74
N LYS A 197 9.47 -14.59 -16.75
CA LYS A 197 9.35 -15.61 -15.69
C LYS A 197 10.68 -15.93 -15.00
N ASN A 198 11.58 -14.93 -14.89
CA ASN A 198 12.92 -15.09 -14.34
C ASN A 198 13.00 -14.46 -12.94
N SER A 199 13.01 -15.31 -11.92
CA SER A 199 13.10 -14.86 -10.52
C SER A 199 14.46 -14.22 -10.16
N GLY A 200 15.51 -14.48 -10.94
CA GLY A 200 16.82 -13.83 -10.78
C GLY A 200 16.78 -12.36 -11.21
N THR A 201 16.17 -12.07 -12.38
CA THR A 201 15.96 -10.70 -12.86
C THR A 201 15.10 -9.90 -11.87
N VAL A 202 13.98 -10.50 -11.39
CA VAL A 202 13.12 -9.86 -10.38
C VAL A 202 13.89 -9.54 -9.10
N MET A 203 14.71 -10.48 -8.59
CA MET A 203 15.53 -10.24 -7.40
C MET A 203 16.51 -9.08 -7.60
N GLN A 204 17.10 -8.95 -8.80
CA GLN A 204 17.99 -7.84 -9.11
C GLN A 204 17.24 -6.50 -9.06
N ILE A 205 16.07 -6.41 -9.68
CA ILE A 205 15.20 -5.23 -9.64
C ILE A 205 14.83 -4.89 -8.19
N GLN A 206 14.43 -5.87 -7.37
CA GLN A 206 14.10 -5.66 -5.96
C GLN A 206 15.27 -5.07 -5.17
N LYS A 207 16.51 -5.56 -5.39
CA LYS A 207 17.71 -5.00 -4.76
C LYS A 207 17.99 -3.56 -5.18
N GLU A 208 17.79 -3.25 -6.46
CA GLU A 208 17.93 -1.89 -6.97
C GLU A 208 16.88 -0.94 -6.38
N LEU A 209 15.63 -1.40 -6.24
CA LEU A 209 14.56 -0.65 -5.58
C LEU A 209 14.84 -0.41 -4.10
N LEU A 210 15.33 -1.40 -3.35
CA LEU A 210 15.73 -1.21 -1.95
C LEU A 210 16.84 -0.16 -1.85
N ALA A 211 17.87 -0.23 -2.70
CA ALA A 211 18.94 0.76 -2.74
C ALA A 211 18.42 2.15 -3.11
N LEU A 212 17.45 2.25 -4.01
CA LEU A 212 16.81 3.51 -4.38
C LEU A 212 16.07 4.13 -3.19
N TYR A 213 15.30 3.34 -2.42
CA TYR A 213 14.63 3.84 -1.22
C TYR A 213 15.61 4.29 -0.13
N GLU A 214 16.69 3.54 0.07
CA GLU A 214 17.75 3.96 1.00
C GLU A 214 18.42 5.27 0.57
N ASN A 215 18.64 5.46 -0.74
CA ASN A 215 19.18 6.71 -1.30
C ASN A 215 18.19 7.88 -1.13
N ASP A 216 16.89 7.66 -1.34
CA ASP A 216 15.87 8.69 -1.12
C ASP A 216 15.82 9.13 0.36
N ILE A 217 15.94 8.20 1.30
CA ILE A 217 16.04 8.50 2.74
C ILE A 217 17.24 9.45 3.00
N THR A 218 18.39 9.18 2.40
CA THR A 218 19.60 9.98 2.62
C THR A 218 19.56 11.34 1.96
N LYS A 219 18.84 11.47 0.84
CA LYS A 219 18.78 12.68 0.01
C LYS A 219 17.85 13.75 0.60
N HIS A 220 16.73 13.33 1.20
CA HIS A 220 15.68 14.21 1.66
C HIS A 220 15.71 14.54 3.15
N ASN A 221 16.64 13.95 3.91
CA ASN A 221 16.77 14.12 5.35
C ASN A 221 18.20 14.54 5.73
N GLY A 222 18.33 15.32 6.80
CA GLY A 222 19.67 15.65 7.35
C GLY A 222 20.42 14.39 7.77
N LYS A 223 21.76 14.43 7.80
CA LYS A 223 22.60 13.23 8.06
C LYS A 223 22.22 12.43 9.30
N ILE A 224 21.83 13.10 10.39
CA ILE A 224 21.45 12.43 11.66
C ILE A 224 20.12 11.72 11.51
N ASP A 225 19.13 12.36 10.93
CA ASP A 225 17.78 11.80 10.76
C ASP A 225 17.77 10.69 9.73
N ALA A 226 18.49 10.86 8.61
CA ALA A 226 18.67 9.82 7.62
C ALA A 226 19.26 8.53 8.22
N GLY A 227 20.27 8.64 9.08
CA GLY A 227 20.85 7.48 9.75
C GLY A 227 19.86 6.73 10.65
N ARG A 228 18.99 7.46 11.37
CA ARG A 228 17.95 6.87 12.21
C ARG A 228 16.87 6.19 11.38
N ILE A 229 16.42 6.82 10.28
CA ILE A 229 15.42 6.27 9.38
C ILE A 229 15.93 4.97 8.74
N LEU A 230 17.19 4.94 8.27
CA LEU A 230 17.82 3.75 7.72
C LEU A 230 17.92 2.61 8.73
N LEU A 231 18.30 2.92 9.98
CA LEU A 231 18.36 1.92 11.04
C LEU A 231 17.00 1.30 11.32
N VAL A 232 15.92 2.09 11.39
CA VAL A 232 14.57 1.59 11.54
C VAL A 232 14.18 0.72 10.34
N PHE A 233 14.36 1.23 9.12
CA PHE A 233 13.98 0.52 7.88
C PHE A 233 14.63 -0.86 7.77
N ARG A 234 15.94 -0.92 8.02
CA ARG A 234 16.71 -2.18 7.98
C ARG A 234 16.36 -3.12 9.13
N SER A 235 15.89 -2.60 10.27
CA SER A 235 15.53 -3.44 11.43
C SER A 235 14.20 -4.18 11.27
N ILE A 236 13.35 -3.80 10.33
CA ILE A 236 11.99 -4.36 10.17
C ILE A 236 12.04 -5.87 10.02
N VAL A 237 12.92 -6.40 9.17
CA VAL A 237 13.09 -7.84 8.97
C VAL A 237 13.42 -8.56 10.29
N THR A 238 14.34 -8.01 11.08
CA THR A 238 14.72 -8.58 12.37
C THR A 238 13.60 -8.51 13.40
N GLN A 239 12.74 -7.47 13.32
CA GLN A 239 11.58 -7.31 14.18
C GLN A 239 10.52 -8.37 13.86
N LEU A 240 10.18 -8.52 12.56
CA LEU A 240 9.19 -9.48 12.06
C LEU A 240 9.62 -10.95 12.23
N ALA A 241 10.92 -11.22 12.34
CA ALA A 241 11.42 -12.57 12.60
C ALA A 241 11.23 -13.05 14.04
N LYS A 242 10.68 -12.22 14.93
CA LYS A 242 10.46 -12.56 16.34
C LYS A 242 9.07 -13.11 16.57
N GLU A 243 8.92 -13.93 17.63
CA GLU A 243 7.65 -14.59 17.95
C GLU A 243 6.45 -13.64 18.12
N ASN A 244 6.66 -12.45 18.67
CA ASN A 244 5.58 -11.49 18.93
C ASN A 244 5.61 -10.27 18.00
N GLU A 245 6.58 -10.19 17.07
CA GLU A 245 6.72 -9.17 16.02
C GLU A 245 6.53 -7.69 16.46
N LYS A 246 6.24 -7.44 17.74
CA LYS A 246 6.13 -6.10 18.31
C LYS A 246 7.42 -5.34 18.10
N PHE A 247 7.31 -4.06 17.69
CA PHE A 247 8.48 -3.21 17.47
C PHE A 247 9.23 -2.94 18.78
N ILE A 248 10.49 -3.29 18.81
CA ILE A 248 11.38 -3.13 19.98
C ILE A 248 12.53 -2.20 19.60
N TYR A 249 12.56 -1.01 20.20
CA TYR A 249 13.61 -0.01 19.93
C TYR A 249 15.04 -0.53 20.18
N GLY A 250 15.22 -1.39 21.18
CA GLY A 250 16.49 -2.04 21.47
C GLY A 250 17.04 -2.94 20.37
N CYS A 251 16.17 -3.39 19.42
CA CYS A 251 16.60 -4.14 18.24
C CYS A 251 17.15 -3.23 17.14
N VAL A 252 16.73 -1.97 17.10
CA VAL A 252 17.28 -0.97 16.17
C VAL A 252 18.71 -0.61 16.60
N LYS A 253 18.89 -0.36 17.90
CA LYS A 253 20.19 -0.06 18.50
C LYS A 253 20.12 -0.34 20.00
N GLN A 254 21.17 -0.93 20.58
CA GLN A 254 21.24 -1.17 22.02
C GLN A 254 21.06 0.14 22.81
N GLY A 255 20.14 0.16 23.78
CA GLY A 255 19.81 1.33 24.59
C GLY A 255 18.95 2.38 23.88
N ALA A 256 18.45 2.12 22.67
CA ALA A 256 17.56 3.03 21.94
C ALA A 256 16.25 3.28 22.71
N ARG A 257 15.78 4.53 22.63
CA ARG A 257 14.53 4.97 23.26
C ARG A 257 13.55 5.47 22.20
N ALA A 258 12.25 5.37 22.47
CA ALA A 258 11.16 5.80 21.57
C ALA A 258 11.41 7.20 20.99
N ARG A 259 11.63 8.21 21.82
CA ARG A 259 11.86 9.61 21.43
C ARG A 259 12.98 9.82 20.39
N GLU A 260 13.87 8.85 20.22
CA GLU A 260 14.99 8.96 19.26
C GLU A 260 14.59 8.52 17.85
N PHE A 261 13.55 7.66 17.74
CA PHE A 261 13.17 6.99 16.50
C PHE A 261 11.73 7.24 16.07
N GLU A 262 10.88 7.86 16.91
CA GLU A 262 9.49 8.17 16.56
C GLU A 262 9.38 8.97 15.23
N VAL A 263 10.16 10.05 15.10
CA VAL A 263 10.19 10.86 13.87
C VAL A 263 10.63 10.04 12.65
N ALA A 264 11.57 9.11 12.85
CA ALA A 264 12.04 8.22 11.79
C ALA A 264 10.96 7.24 11.34
N ILE A 265 10.19 6.68 12.27
CA ILE A 265 9.07 5.80 12.00
C ILE A 265 7.96 6.57 11.29
N GLU A 266 7.58 7.75 11.79
CA GLU A 266 6.56 8.60 11.16
C GLU A 266 6.94 8.98 9.73
N TRP A 267 8.23 9.25 9.49
CA TRP A 267 8.72 9.52 8.14
C TRP A 267 8.51 8.32 7.21
N LEU A 268 8.90 7.10 7.64
CA LEU A 268 8.76 5.88 6.84
C LEU A 268 7.29 5.56 6.52
N VAL A 269 6.41 5.70 7.50
CA VAL A 269 4.96 5.51 7.33
C VAL A 269 4.38 6.57 6.38
N SER A 270 4.74 7.84 6.58
CA SER A 270 4.29 8.94 5.72
C SER A 270 4.83 8.85 4.29
N ALA A 271 6.03 8.28 4.11
CA ALA A 271 6.60 7.99 2.78
C ALA A 271 5.91 6.80 2.09
N GLY A 272 5.09 6.04 2.82
CA GLY A 272 4.41 4.84 2.33
C GLY A 272 5.34 3.63 2.15
N LEU A 273 6.52 3.63 2.79
CA LEU A 273 7.49 2.54 2.71
C LEU A 273 7.27 1.46 3.77
N VAL A 274 6.48 1.79 4.79
CA VAL A 274 6.21 0.94 5.95
C VAL A 274 4.74 1.04 6.32
N LEU A 275 4.14 -0.10 6.63
CA LEU A 275 2.80 -0.21 7.18
C LEU A 275 2.93 -0.38 8.70
N ARG A 276 2.23 0.45 9.47
CA ARG A 276 2.20 0.35 10.92
C ARG A 276 0.84 -0.15 11.38
N VAL A 277 0.85 -1.18 12.23
CA VAL A 277 -0.32 -1.80 12.83
C VAL A 277 -0.25 -1.61 14.33
N TYR A 278 -1.22 -0.93 14.94
CA TYR A 278 -1.28 -0.70 16.37
C TYR A 278 -1.93 -1.87 17.11
N ASP A 279 -1.45 -2.13 18.32
CA ASP A 279 -2.13 -2.97 19.31
C ASP A 279 -3.37 -2.27 19.84
N VAL A 280 -4.36 -3.03 20.26
CA VAL A 280 -5.53 -2.49 20.96
C VAL A 280 -5.69 -3.10 22.35
N LYS A 281 -6.00 -2.26 23.33
CA LYS A 281 -6.21 -2.69 24.73
C LYS A 281 -7.48 -3.51 24.90
N LYS A 282 -8.48 -3.26 24.03
CA LYS A 282 -9.75 -3.96 23.99
C LYS A 282 -10.24 -4.11 22.56
N PRO A 283 -10.70 -5.29 22.16
CA PRO A 283 -11.26 -5.51 20.83
C PRO A 283 -12.75 -5.14 20.78
N GLU A 284 -13.05 -3.87 21.03
CA GLU A 284 -14.41 -3.32 21.08
C GLU A 284 -14.61 -2.20 20.05
N HIS A 285 -15.83 -2.00 19.60
CA HIS A 285 -16.20 -0.91 18.70
C HIS A 285 -16.39 0.43 19.49
N PRO A 286 -15.93 1.58 19.00
CA PRO A 286 -15.05 1.76 17.84
C PRO A 286 -13.58 1.45 18.20
N ILE A 287 -12.93 0.61 17.40
CA ILE A 287 -11.63 0.01 17.72
C ILE A 287 -10.51 1.03 17.94
N LYS A 288 -10.53 2.15 17.20
CA LYS A 288 -9.53 3.23 17.29
C LYS A 288 -9.43 3.87 18.69
N VAL A 289 -10.51 3.84 19.47
CA VAL A 289 -10.52 4.41 20.83
C VAL A 289 -9.62 3.61 21.77
N PHE A 290 -9.36 2.36 21.44
CA PHE A 290 -8.57 1.44 22.26
C PHE A 290 -7.13 1.23 21.75
N GLU A 291 -6.68 1.99 20.75
CA GLU A 291 -5.30 1.92 20.25
C GLU A 291 -4.27 2.17 21.37
N ASP A 292 -3.25 1.32 21.41
CA ASP A 292 -2.06 1.54 22.22
C ASP A 292 -0.93 2.06 21.35
N PHE A 293 -0.75 3.37 21.31
CA PHE A 293 0.31 4.02 20.52
C PHE A 293 1.74 3.61 20.96
N SER A 294 1.90 2.97 22.11
CA SER A 294 3.18 2.47 22.58
C SER A 294 3.50 1.05 22.11
N SER A 295 2.53 0.38 21.50
CA SER A 295 2.61 -1.00 21.05
C SER A 295 2.17 -1.11 19.60
N PHE A 296 3.09 -1.43 18.70
CA PHE A 296 2.81 -1.55 17.27
C PHE A 296 3.77 -2.52 16.60
N LYS A 297 3.35 -3.03 15.43
CA LYS A 297 4.18 -3.78 14.49
C LYS A 297 4.49 -2.90 13.27
N LEU A 298 5.63 -3.15 12.61
CA LEU A 298 6.00 -2.51 11.34
C LEU A 298 6.21 -3.58 10.28
N PHE A 299 5.55 -3.41 9.14
CA PHE A 299 5.66 -4.28 7.99
C PHE A 299 6.19 -3.51 6.77
N PHE A 300 6.79 -4.21 5.82
CA PHE A 300 7.07 -3.61 4.52
C PHE A 300 5.78 -3.35 3.76
N PHE A 301 5.75 -2.29 2.96
CA PHE A 301 4.61 -1.97 2.11
C PHE A 301 4.44 -2.93 0.93
N ASP A 302 5.48 -3.74 0.63
CA ASP A 302 5.48 -4.75 -0.42
C ASP A 302 6.18 -6.03 0.05
N VAL A 303 5.50 -7.18 -0.14
CA VAL A 303 5.98 -8.49 0.31
C VAL A 303 7.21 -8.97 -0.45
N GLY A 304 7.34 -8.65 -1.75
CA GLY A 304 8.51 -8.99 -2.54
C GLY A 304 9.77 -8.30 -2.03
N LEU A 305 9.63 -7.03 -1.61
CA LEU A 305 10.72 -6.30 -0.96
C LEU A 305 11.03 -6.85 0.43
N ALA A 306 10.02 -7.22 1.22
CA ALA A 306 10.21 -7.86 2.52
C ALA A 306 11.03 -9.17 2.37
N LYS A 307 10.64 -10.00 1.40
CA LYS A 307 11.37 -11.23 1.04
C LYS A 307 12.81 -10.93 0.63
N CYS A 308 13.02 -9.93 -0.24
CA CYS A 308 14.35 -9.55 -0.72
C CYS A 308 15.23 -9.02 0.42
N ALA A 309 14.70 -8.15 1.29
CA ALA A 309 15.41 -7.61 2.44
C ALA A 309 15.75 -8.68 3.48
N ALA A 310 14.92 -9.73 3.60
CA ALA A 310 15.18 -10.90 4.46
C ALA A 310 16.12 -11.93 3.82
N GLU A 311 16.56 -11.73 2.58
CA GLU A 311 17.39 -12.65 1.81
C GLU A 311 16.80 -14.08 1.68
N VAL A 312 15.46 -14.20 1.75
CA VAL A 312 14.76 -15.48 1.60
C VAL A 312 14.97 -16.00 0.19
N GLN A 313 15.41 -17.26 0.10
CA GLN A 313 15.67 -17.90 -1.18
C GLN A 313 14.36 -18.28 -1.89
N ASN A 314 14.21 -17.93 -3.16
CA ASN A 314 13.00 -18.24 -3.96
C ASN A 314 12.66 -19.74 -3.93
N LYS A 315 13.67 -20.61 -3.89
CA LYS A 315 13.48 -22.08 -3.80
C LYS A 315 12.69 -22.50 -2.54
N GLN A 316 12.85 -21.78 -1.42
CA GLN A 316 12.12 -22.10 -0.18
C GLN A 316 10.62 -21.83 -0.35
N ILE A 317 10.25 -20.78 -1.09
CA ILE A 317 8.86 -20.41 -1.38
C ILE A 317 8.25 -21.39 -2.38
N VAL A 318 8.93 -21.68 -3.49
CA VAL A 318 8.46 -22.58 -4.55
C VAL A 318 8.22 -24.00 -4.02
N LEU A 319 9.10 -24.49 -3.14
CA LEU A 319 8.97 -25.81 -2.54
C LEU A 319 8.02 -25.83 -1.32
N ASP A 320 7.44 -24.67 -1.00
CA ASP A 320 6.62 -24.48 0.22
C ASP A 320 7.29 -25.04 1.49
N SER A 321 8.63 -24.97 1.52
CA SER A 321 9.42 -25.47 2.64
C SER A 321 9.15 -24.66 3.90
N ASP A 322 9.35 -25.28 5.05
CA ASP A 322 9.27 -24.58 6.32
C ASP A 322 10.55 -23.80 6.58
N PHE A 323 10.43 -22.49 6.90
CA PHE A 323 11.53 -21.62 7.26
C PHE A 323 11.06 -20.53 8.23
N GLN A 324 11.96 -20.05 9.07
CA GLN A 324 11.64 -19.18 10.21
C GLN A 324 10.84 -17.91 9.85
N PHE A 325 11.04 -17.34 8.65
CA PHE A 325 10.40 -16.09 8.23
C PHE A 325 9.10 -16.31 7.43
N LYS A 326 8.65 -17.56 7.26
CA LYS A 326 7.49 -17.91 6.44
C LYS A 326 6.18 -17.30 6.98
N GLY A 327 5.98 -17.34 8.31
CA GLY A 327 4.83 -16.73 8.97
C GLY A 327 4.77 -15.23 8.74
N ALA A 328 5.86 -14.53 9.09
CA ALA A 328 5.98 -13.08 8.92
C ALA A 328 5.77 -12.62 7.47
N LEU A 329 6.27 -13.40 6.51
CA LEU A 329 6.07 -13.10 5.08
C LEU A 329 4.60 -13.24 4.68
N THR A 330 3.90 -14.24 5.24
CA THR A 330 2.45 -14.43 5.00
C THR A 330 1.63 -13.32 5.66
N GLU A 331 1.96 -12.91 6.88
CA GLU A 331 1.30 -11.77 7.54
C GLU A 331 1.54 -10.47 6.77
N ASN A 332 2.78 -10.23 6.30
CA ASN A 332 3.08 -9.06 5.47
C ASN A 332 2.26 -9.05 4.18
N TYR A 333 2.12 -10.21 3.51
CA TYR A 333 1.29 -10.34 2.33
C TYR A 333 -0.18 -10.02 2.64
N VAL A 334 -0.76 -10.67 3.66
CA VAL A 334 -2.16 -10.44 4.02
C VAL A 334 -2.39 -8.98 4.38
N LEU A 335 -1.53 -8.38 5.21
CA LEU A 335 -1.64 -6.96 5.54
C LEU A 335 -1.57 -6.06 4.32
N GLN A 336 -0.68 -6.33 3.36
CA GLN A 336 -0.59 -5.57 2.11
C GLN A 336 -1.90 -5.62 1.33
N GLN A 337 -2.54 -6.80 1.20
CA GLN A 337 -3.82 -6.95 0.53
C GLN A 337 -4.94 -6.21 1.28
N LEU A 338 -5.01 -6.38 2.60
CA LEU A 338 -6.00 -5.71 3.45
C LEU A 338 -5.85 -4.17 3.35
N HIS A 339 -4.63 -3.66 3.47
CA HIS A 339 -4.37 -2.22 3.46
C HIS A 339 -4.70 -1.54 2.11
N ALA A 340 -4.54 -2.24 1.00
CA ALA A 340 -4.88 -1.73 -0.33
C ALA A 340 -6.42 -1.67 -0.56
N ASN A 341 -7.17 -2.58 0.07
CA ASN A 341 -8.58 -2.79 -0.22
C ASN A 341 -9.53 -2.28 0.87
N LEU A 342 -9.11 -2.19 2.13
CA LEU A 342 -9.93 -1.65 3.22
C LEU A 342 -9.82 -0.13 3.34
N GLU A 343 -10.90 0.50 3.78
CA GLU A 343 -10.92 1.93 4.12
C GLU A 343 -10.45 2.18 5.55
N ASN A 344 -10.74 1.26 6.46
CA ASN A 344 -10.38 1.33 7.87
C ASN A 344 -8.96 0.78 8.12
N ASP A 345 -8.30 1.32 9.15
CA ASP A 345 -7.01 0.82 9.58
C ASP A 345 -7.13 -0.59 10.16
N VAL A 346 -6.09 -1.39 9.95
CA VAL A 346 -5.94 -2.73 10.50
C VAL A 346 -5.23 -2.61 11.85
N HIS A 347 -5.66 -3.40 12.84
CA HIS A 347 -5.09 -3.47 14.17
C HIS A 347 -4.67 -4.90 14.49
N TYR A 348 -3.96 -5.11 15.62
CA TYR A 348 -3.74 -6.45 16.17
C TYR A 348 -4.14 -6.46 17.67
N TYR A 349 -4.16 -7.64 18.28
CA TYR A 349 -4.53 -7.78 19.69
C TYR A 349 -3.58 -8.72 20.41
N SER A 350 -2.85 -8.18 21.39
CA SER A 350 -1.86 -8.95 22.17
C SER A 350 -1.96 -8.59 23.65
N PRO A 351 -3.02 -9.06 24.37
CA PRO A 351 -3.28 -8.68 25.75
C PRO A 351 -2.32 -9.32 26.76
N ALA A 352 -1.64 -10.39 26.39
CA ALA A 352 -0.70 -11.12 27.25
C ALA A 352 0.37 -11.85 26.45
N GLN A 353 1.47 -12.19 27.09
CA GLN A 353 2.50 -13.05 26.49
C GLN A 353 1.87 -14.36 26.00
N ASN A 354 2.20 -14.77 24.78
CA ASN A 354 1.66 -15.95 24.10
C ASN A 354 0.14 -15.93 23.83
N TYR A 355 -0.45 -14.73 23.79
CA TYR A 355 -1.83 -14.57 23.34
C TYR A 355 -1.87 -13.42 22.34
N GLU A 356 -1.92 -13.74 21.06
CA GLU A 356 -1.97 -12.77 19.97
C GLU A 356 -2.98 -13.20 18.90
N VAL A 357 -3.70 -12.23 18.36
CA VAL A 357 -4.51 -12.32 17.14
C VAL A 357 -3.83 -11.44 16.12
N ASP A 358 -3.47 -12.01 14.99
CA ASP A 358 -2.62 -11.39 13.98
C ASP A 358 -3.17 -10.06 13.50
N PHE A 359 -4.49 -10.02 13.16
CA PHE A 359 -5.15 -8.77 12.80
C PHE A 359 -6.58 -8.70 13.36
N LEU A 360 -7.05 -7.47 13.59
CA LEU A 360 -8.43 -7.11 13.86
C LEU A 360 -8.90 -6.11 12.81
N LEU A 361 -10.06 -6.39 12.22
CA LEU A 361 -10.73 -5.51 11.28
C LEU A 361 -11.99 -4.96 11.94
N GLN A 362 -12.32 -3.70 11.65
CA GLN A 362 -13.61 -3.14 11.98
C GLN A 362 -14.47 -3.05 10.73
N ASN A 363 -15.61 -3.75 10.71
CA ASN A 363 -16.64 -3.60 9.70
C ASN A 363 -17.93 -3.17 10.39
N GLU A 364 -18.39 -1.94 10.10
CA GLU A 364 -19.50 -1.30 10.83
C GLU A 364 -19.28 -1.38 12.35
N MET A 365 -20.16 -2.08 13.09
CA MET A 365 -20.06 -2.24 14.55
C MET A 365 -19.36 -3.55 14.97
N GLN A 366 -18.95 -4.38 14.01
CA GLN A 366 -18.32 -5.67 14.28
C GLN A 366 -16.80 -5.56 14.30
N ILE A 367 -16.17 -6.30 15.21
CA ILE A 367 -14.73 -6.51 15.24
C ILE A 367 -14.47 -7.95 14.79
N ILE A 368 -13.81 -8.07 13.63
CA ILE A 368 -13.54 -9.34 12.97
C ILE A 368 -12.08 -9.73 13.22
N PRO A 369 -11.81 -10.77 13.99
CA PRO A 369 -10.46 -11.30 14.16
C PRO A 369 -10.01 -12.04 12.90
N VAL A 370 -8.74 -11.83 12.54
CA VAL A 370 -8.07 -12.46 11.41
C VAL A 370 -6.85 -13.21 11.90
N GLU A 371 -6.71 -14.44 11.46
CA GLU A 371 -5.55 -15.32 11.70
C GLU A 371 -4.88 -15.68 10.37
N CYS A 372 -3.57 -15.58 10.29
CA CYS A 372 -2.77 -15.92 9.11
C CYS A 372 -2.03 -17.26 9.32
N LYS A 373 -2.14 -18.18 8.37
CA LYS A 373 -1.44 -19.47 8.40
C LYS A 373 -0.68 -19.71 7.10
N ALA A 374 0.63 -19.76 7.23
CA ALA A 374 1.55 -19.93 6.11
C ALA A 374 1.65 -21.34 5.56
N GLY A 375 1.17 -22.35 6.30
CA GLY A 375 1.30 -23.77 5.96
C GLY A 375 0.03 -24.56 6.21
N GLY A 376 0.13 -25.89 6.10
CA GLY A 376 -0.99 -26.81 6.28
C GLY A 376 -1.48 -26.97 7.73
N ASN A 377 -0.66 -26.60 8.73
CA ASN A 377 -1.10 -26.60 10.13
C ASN A 377 -1.85 -25.28 10.43
N VAL A 378 -3.16 -25.40 10.54
CA VAL A 378 -4.07 -24.26 10.73
C VAL A 378 -4.56 -24.10 12.18
N THR A 379 -3.94 -24.81 13.15
CA THR A 379 -4.31 -24.68 14.56
C THR A 379 -3.68 -23.44 15.18
N SER A 380 -4.48 -22.66 15.93
CA SER A 380 -4.03 -21.55 16.74
C SER A 380 -4.77 -21.56 18.07
N ALA A 381 -4.01 -21.62 19.15
CA ALA A 381 -4.55 -21.59 20.51
C ALA A 381 -5.11 -20.20 20.86
N SER A 382 -4.37 -19.15 20.46
CA SER A 382 -4.76 -17.75 20.68
C SER A 382 -6.06 -17.42 19.95
N PHE A 383 -6.17 -17.76 18.68
CA PHE A 383 -7.36 -17.50 17.88
C PHE A 383 -8.60 -18.25 18.41
N LYS A 384 -8.44 -19.53 18.82
CA LYS A 384 -9.50 -20.31 19.49
C LYS A 384 -9.93 -19.68 20.81
N ARG A 385 -8.95 -19.19 21.59
CA ARG A 385 -9.19 -18.50 22.86
C ARG A 385 -9.97 -17.22 22.63
N TYR A 386 -9.55 -16.38 21.68
CA TYR A 386 -10.23 -15.13 21.31
C TYR A 386 -11.70 -15.39 20.94
N ARG A 387 -11.95 -16.32 20.02
CA ARG A 387 -13.33 -16.66 19.58
C ARG A 387 -14.22 -17.12 20.74
N ARG A 388 -13.69 -17.88 21.69
CA ARG A 388 -14.41 -18.31 22.88
C ARG A 388 -14.72 -17.17 23.84
N GLU A 389 -13.76 -16.25 24.03
CA GLU A 389 -13.86 -15.14 25.00
C GLU A 389 -14.69 -13.98 24.42
N GLN A 390 -14.47 -13.58 23.18
CA GLN A 390 -15.09 -12.43 22.55
C GLN A 390 -16.36 -12.77 21.75
N LYS A 391 -16.53 -14.04 21.34
CA LYS A 391 -17.68 -14.55 20.58
C LYS A 391 -18.01 -13.67 19.37
N PRO A 392 -17.06 -13.41 18.45
CA PRO A 392 -17.32 -12.61 17.26
C PRO A 392 -18.36 -13.31 16.38
N GLU A 393 -19.19 -12.54 15.68
CA GLU A 393 -20.15 -13.09 14.71
C GLU A 393 -19.43 -13.69 13.49
N LEU A 394 -18.29 -13.14 13.15
CA LEU A 394 -17.43 -13.63 12.06
C LEU A 394 -15.96 -13.61 12.52
N ALA A 395 -15.25 -14.69 12.22
CA ALA A 395 -13.80 -14.78 12.34
C ALA A 395 -13.23 -15.29 11.01
N ILE A 396 -12.09 -14.76 10.58
CA ILE A 396 -11.46 -15.09 9.30
C ILE A 396 -10.10 -15.75 9.56
N ARG A 397 -9.84 -16.85 8.86
CA ARG A 397 -8.52 -17.45 8.81
C ARG A 397 -8.04 -17.49 7.37
N PHE A 398 -6.98 -16.77 7.06
CA PHE A 398 -6.27 -16.90 5.80
C PHE A 398 -5.29 -18.08 5.85
N SER A 399 -5.37 -18.97 4.87
CA SER A 399 -4.48 -20.14 4.78
C SER A 399 -4.34 -20.61 3.34
N GLN A 400 -3.48 -21.61 3.13
CA GLN A 400 -3.37 -22.27 1.82
C GLN A 400 -4.48 -23.31 1.57
N LEU A 401 -5.41 -23.53 2.51
CA LEU A 401 -6.53 -24.45 2.33
C LEU A 401 -7.64 -23.81 1.49
N GLN A 402 -8.47 -24.65 0.87
CA GLN A 402 -9.66 -24.21 0.13
C GLN A 402 -10.63 -23.43 1.02
N TYR A 403 -11.47 -22.60 0.40
CA TYR A 403 -12.54 -21.86 1.06
C TYR A 403 -13.46 -22.83 1.82
N LYS A 404 -13.76 -22.49 3.06
CA LYS A 404 -14.67 -23.29 3.88
C LYS A 404 -15.32 -22.44 4.96
N GLU A 405 -16.64 -22.37 4.95
CA GLU A 405 -17.43 -21.82 6.04
C GLU A 405 -17.58 -22.84 7.17
N GLN A 406 -17.45 -22.36 8.39
CA GLN A 406 -17.64 -23.10 9.63
C GLN A 406 -18.40 -22.20 10.59
N ASP A 407 -19.23 -22.70 11.47
CA ASP A 407 -20.16 -21.96 12.34
C ASP A 407 -19.91 -20.45 12.57
N ASP A 408 -18.77 -20.10 13.17
CA ASP A 408 -18.37 -18.72 13.51
C ASP A 408 -17.03 -18.32 12.84
N MET A 409 -16.57 -19.06 11.84
CA MET A 409 -15.29 -18.84 11.19
C MET A 409 -15.33 -19.22 9.70
N ILE A 410 -14.71 -18.40 8.89
CA ILE A 410 -14.46 -18.72 7.48
C ILE A 410 -12.96 -18.96 7.28
N ASN A 411 -12.60 -20.10 6.67
CA ASN A 411 -11.27 -20.29 6.10
C ASN A 411 -11.25 -19.73 4.68
N VAL A 412 -10.44 -18.72 4.46
CA VAL A 412 -10.28 -18.05 3.18
C VAL A 412 -8.91 -18.40 2.60
N PRO A 413 -8.83 -18.89 1.35
CA PRO A 413 -7.55 -19.06 0.69
C PRO A 413 -6.77 -17.75 0.60
N LEU A 414 -5.45 -17.80 0.77
CA LEU A 414 -4.58 -16.62 0.76
C LEU A 414 -4.73 -15.78 -0.53
N TYR A 415 -4.98 -16.41 -1.67
CA TYR A 415 -5.20 -15.73 -2.94
C TYR A 415 -6.53 -14.96 -3.04
N LEU A 416 -7.37 -14.97 -1.99
CA LEU A 416 -8.59 -14.16 -1.88
C LEU A 416 -8.47 -13.07 -0.81
N ALA A 417 -7.26 -12.78 -0.32
CA ALA A 417 -7.09 -11.77 0.72
C ALA A 417 -7.44 -10.34 0.25
N ASP A 418 -7.29 -10.06 -1.02
CA ASP A 418 -7.69 -8.81 -1.69
C ASP A 418 -9.23 -8.65 -1.79
N LYS A 419 -9.99 -9.75 -1.78
CA LYS A 419 -11.46 -9.77 -1.79
C LYS A 419 -12.09 -9.55 -0.41
N ILE A 420 -11.35 -9.05 0.56
CA ILE A 420 -11.80 -8.92 1.95
C ILE A 420 -13.13 -8.15 2.08
N ASN A 421 -13.35 -7.10 1.30
CA ASN A 421 -14.60 -6.33 1.34
C ASN A 421 -15.83 -7.19 0.96
N GLU A 422 -15.70 -8.11 0.01
CA GLU A 422 -16.77 -9.01 -0.38
C GLU A 422 -17.04 -10.06 0.69
N ILE A 423 -15.98 -10.53 1.38
CA ILE A 423 -16.05 -11.54 2.43
C ILE A 423 -16.73 -10.98 3.69
N VAL A 424 -16.39 -9.76 4.10
CA VAL A 424 -16.96 -9.14 5.32
C VAL A 424 -18.34 -8.51 5.10
N SER A 425 -18.79 -8.39 3.86
CA SER A 425 -20.12 -7.86 3.51
C SER A 425 -21.19 -8.94 3.38
N LYS A 426 -20.81 -10.23 3.46
CA LYS A 426 -21.73 -11.38 3.47
C LYS A 426 -22.32 -11.58 4.85
#